data_2082f2c1a42e5e27f9f00ab5b1fbbe5c
#
_entry.id   2082f2c1a42e5e27f9f00ab5b1fbbe5c
#
_cell.length_a   1.000
_cell.length_b   1.000
_cell.length_c   1.000
_cell.angle_alpha   90.00
_cell.angle_beta   90.00
_cell.angle_gamma   90.00
#
_symmetry.space_group_name_H-M   'P 1'
#
loop_
_entity.id
_entity.type
_entity.pdbx_description
1 polymer ?
#
loop_
_entity_poly.entity_id
_entity_poly.type
_entity_poly.pdbx_seq_one_letter_code
_entity_poly.pdbx_strand_id
1 'polypeptide(L)'
;MKIREWILAVCCLAGAHATAAAERANVEFLDSGKVLPAGLPFSEAVRVGDVVYLSGQVGIVPGTLKLVPGGIREESRQAMENIRATLEAHGLAMSDLARCTVMLADIGEWTAFNDVYTTFFVGRYPARSAFGAKGLALGARVEVECIAAARD
;
A
#
# COMPACT_ATOMS: atom_id res chain seq x y z
N MET A 1 -41.19 45.04 -57.62
CA MET A 1 -41.26 44.54 -56.26
C MET A 1 -40.22 43.38 -56.20
N LYS A 2 -39.05 43.59 -55.55
CA LYS A 2 -37.92 42.64 -55.59
C LYS A 2 -37.92 41.90 -54.21
N ILE A 3 -38.12 40.60 -54.26
CA ILE A 3 -38.05 39.71 -53.10
C ILE A 3 -36.56 39.33 -52.91
N ARG A 4 -35.96 39.71 -51.75
CA ARG A 4 -34.58 39.36 -51.40
C ARG A 4 -34.64 38.05 -50.61
N GLU A 5 -34.06 37.00 -51.21
CA GLU A 5 -33.88 35.72 -50.55
C GLU A 5 -32.72 35.83 -49.53
N TRP A 6 -32.98 35.47 -48.26
CA TRP A 6 -31.97 35.34 -47.23
C TRP A 6 -31.55 33.87 -47.13
N ILE A 7 -30.33 33.60 -47.59
CA ILE A 7 -29.71 32.28 -47.39
C ILE A 7 -29.10 32.25 -46.01
N LEU A 8 -29.69 31.48 -45.09
CA LEU A 8 -29.12 31.16 -43.79
C LEU A 8 -28.02 30.08 -44.00
N ALA A 9 -26.77 30.47 -43.87
CA ALA A 9 -25.67 29.51 -43.80
C ALA A 9 -25.60 28.91 -42.39
N VAL A 10 -26.05 27.67 -42.25
CA VAL A 10 -25.86 26.88 -41.01
C VAL A 10 -24.43 26.36 -41.01
N CYS A 11 -23.54 26.98 -40.21
CA CYS A 11 -22.20 26.48 -39.94
C CYS A 11 -22.28 25.30 -38.94
N CYS A 12 -22.22 24.07 -39.45
CA CYS A 12 -22.02 22.88 -38.63
C CYS A 12 -20.58 22.87 -38.08
N LEU A 13 -20.39 23.32 -36.85
CA LEU A 13 -19.16 23.11 -36.08
C LEU A 13 -19.11 21.64 -35.66
N ALA A 14 -18.45 20.81 -36.47
CA ALA A 14 -18.09 19.45 -36.06
C ALA A 14 -16.98 19.54 -34.98
N GLY A 15 -17.37 19.52 -33.72
CA GLY A 15 -16.46 19.42 -32.60
C GLY A 15 -15.75 18.06 -32.65
N ALA A 16 -14.48 18.01 -33.03
CA ALA A 16 -13.64 16.84 -32.90
C ALA A 16 -13.40 16.58 -31.42
N HIS A 17 -14.18 15.67 -30.85
CA HIS A 17 -13.90 15.12 -29.52
C HIS A 17 -12.68 14.22 -29.68
N ALA A 18 -11.50 14.73 -29.37
CA ALA A 18 -10.32 13.92 -29.20
C ALA A 18 -10.55 13.07 -27.92
N THR A 19 -10.92 11.81 -28.10
CA THR A 19 -10.88 10.82 -27.01
C THR A 19 -9.42 10.59 -26.68
N ALA A 20 -8.93 11.26 -25.62
CA ALA A 20 -7.65 10.91 -25.05
C ALA A 20 -7.74 9.41 -24.62
N ALA A 21 -6.98 8.56 -25.28
CA ALA A 21 -6.82 7.18 -24.85
C ALA A 21 -6.26 7.23 -23.43
N ALA A 22 -6.99 6.66 -22.47
CA ALA A 22 -6.51 6.57 -21.10
C ALA A 22 -5.18 5.80 -21.12
N GLU A 23 -4.10 6.47 -20.73
CA GLU A 23 -2.79 5.85 -20.60
C GLU A 23 -2.92 4.72 -19.56
N ARG A 24 -2.47 3.52 -19.91
CA ARG A 24 -2.50 2.40 -18.98
C ARG A 24 -1.57 2.71 -17.82
N ALA A 25 -2.05 2.57 -16.59
CA ALA A 25 -1.21 2.72 -15.42
C ALA A 25 0.01 1.79 -15.51
N ASN A 26 1.20 2.35 -15.31
CA ASN A 26 2.42 1.56 -15.20
C ASN A 26 2.35 0.69 -13.94
N VAL A 27 2.67 -0.60 -14.07
CA VAL A 27 2.70 -1.57 -12.97
C VAL A 27 4.13 -2.05 -12.80
N GLU A 28 4.70 -1.84 -11.63
CA GLU A 28 6.06 -2.24 -11.28
C GLU A 28 6.03 -3.21 -10.09
N PHE A 29 6.68 -4.37 -10.26
CA PHE A 29 6.86 -5.35 -9.19
C PHE A 29 8.19 -5.04 -8.48
N LEU A 30 8.13 -4.82 -7.18
CA LEU A 30 9.23 -4.28 -6.38
C LEU A 30 9.73 -5.34 -5.39
N ASP A 31 11.04 -5.63 -5.46
CA ASP A 31 11.71 -6.56 -4.56
C ASP A 31 13.09 -5.98 -4.20
N SER A 32 13.24 -5.52 -2.97
CA SER A 32 14.50 -4.93 -2.50
C SER A 32 15.53 -5.96 -2.07
N GLY A 33 15.06 -7.16 -1.72
CA GLY A 33 15.88 -8.20 -1.10
C GLY A 33 16.39 -7.87 0.31
N LYS A 34 15.88 -6.77 0.91
CA LYS A 34 16.31 -6.32 2.25
C LYS A 34 15.52 -6.98 3.37
N VAL A 35 14.23 -7.25 3.13
CA VAL A 35 13.31 -7.77 4.15
C VAL A 35 12.95 -9.22 3.84
N LEU A 36 12.42 -9.47 2.66
CA LEU A 36 11.98 -10.80 2.26
C LEU A 36 13.14 -11.58 1.61
N PRO A 37 13.30 -12.88 1.92
CA PRO A 37 14.26 -13.73 1.21
C PRO A 37 13.80 -13.93 -0.24
N ALA A 38 14.75 -14.20 -1.13
CA ALA A 38 14.45 -14.48 -2.53
C ALA A 38 13.64 -15.78 -2.73
N GLY A 39 12.89 -15.84 -3.85
CA GLY A 39 12.18 -17.04 -4.27
C GLY A 39 10.79 -17.23 -3.65
N LEU A 40 10.24 -16.22 -3.03
CA LEU A 40 8.84 -16.23 -2.59
C LEU A 40 7.89 -16.10 -3.80
N PRO A 41 6.68 -16.66 -3.75
CA PRO A 41 5.72 -16.62 -4.85
C PRO A 41 4.91 -15.30 -4.90
N PHE A 42 5.46 -14.21 -4.36
CA PHE A 42 4.88 -12.87 -4.35
C PHE A 42 5.99 -11.82 -4.25
N SER A 43 5.73 -10.62 -4.74
CA SER A 43 6.65 -9.48 -4.63
C SER A 43 6.52 -8.80 -3.27
N GLU A 44 7.60 -8.15 -2.83
CA GLU A 44 7.62 -7.36 -1.60
C GLU A 44 6.60 -6.22 -1.63
N ALA A 45 6.47 -5.58 -2.79
CA ALA A 45 5.45 -4.56 -3.07
C ALA A 45 5.14 -4.48 -4.56
N VAL A 46 4.01 -3.84 -4.91
CA VAL A 46 3.64 -3.51 -6.30
C VAL A 46 3.28 -2.03 -6.37
N ARG A 47 3.92 -1.31 -7.28
CA ARG A 47 3.59 0.08 -7.60
C ARG A 47 2.63 0.13 -8.78
N VAL A 48 1.57 0.93 -8.66
CA VAL A 48 0.62 1.24 -9.74
C VAL A 48 0.43 2.75 -9.76
N GLY A 49 1.08 3.41 -10.71
CA GLY A 49 1.18 4.88 -10.69
C GLY A 49 1.80 5.37 -9.39
N ASP A 50 1.10 6.25 -8.66
CA ASP A 50 1.58 6.82 -7.39
C ASP A 50 1.22 5.96 -6.17
N VAL A 51 0.52 4.83 -6.35
CA VAL A 51 0.11 3.95 -5.26
C VAL A 51 1.03 2.75 -5.16
N VAL A 52 1.49 2.43 -3.95
CA VAL A 52 2.30 1.26 -3.65
C VAL A 52 1.56 0.35 -2.68
N TYR A 53 1.32 -0.86 -3.12
CA TYR A 53 0.71 -1.94 -2.35
C TYR A 53 1.83 -2.79 -1.75
N LEU A 54 1.98 -2.79 -0.44
CA LEU A 54 2.94 -3.62 0.27
C LEU A 54 2.31 -4.98 0.58
N SER A 55 3.06 -6.04 0.37
CA SER A 55 2.67 -7.37 0.86
C SER A 55 2.64 -7.41 2.38
N GLY A 56 1.83 -8.31 2.95
CA GLY A 56 1.74 -8.53 4.39
C GLY A 56 3.12 -8.79 5.02
N GLN A 57 3.40 -8.10 6.11
CA GLN A 57 4.63 -8.24 6.88
C GLN A 57 4.31 -8.84 8.23
N VAL A 58 4.98 -9.94 8.53
CA VAL A 58 5.04 -10.54 9.86
C VAL A 58 6.38 -10.18 10.53
N GLY A 59 6.51 -10.47 11.82
CA GLY A 59 7.71 -10.14 12.61
C GLY A 59 8.92 -11.03 12.32
N ILE A 60 9.30 -11.21 11.04
CA ILE A 60 10.49 -11.99 10.66
C ILE A 60 11.77 -11.18 10.79
N VAL A 61 12.85 -11.86 11.12
CA VAL A 61 14.21 -11.34 10.97
C VAL A 61 14.50 -11.13 9.49
N PRO A 62 14.91 -9.92 9.04
CA PRO A 62 15.15 -9.62 7.65
C PRO A 62 16.04 -10.66 6.93
N GLY A 63 15.67 -10.99 5.70
CA GLY A 63 16.35 -12.00 4.87
C GLY A 63 16.08 -13.45 5.29
N THR A 64 15.20 -13.68 6.25
CA THR A 64 14.86 -15.03 6.74
C THR A 64 13.34 -15.23 6.82
N LEU A 65 12.91 -16.48 7.08
CA LEU A 65 11.52 -16.81 7.44
C LEU A 65 11.39 -17.17 8.94
N LYS A 66 12.24 -16.61 9.80
CA LYS A 66 12.23 -16.86 11.24
C LYS A 66 11.64 -15.67 11.97
N LEU A 67 10.57 -15.90 12.73
CA LEU A 67 10.00 -14.88 13.60
C LEU A 67 10.99 -14.47 14.70
N VAL A 68 10.97 -13.21 15.09
CA VAL A 68 11.69 -12.74 16.27
C VAL A 68 11.05 -13.34 17.53
N PRO A 69 11.83 -13.68 18.56
CA PRO A 69 11.28 -14.10 19.84
C PRO A 69 10.71 -12.89 20.60
N GLY A 70 9.82 -13.14 21.56
CA GLY A 70 9.30 -12.10 22.47
C GLY A 70 7.80 -11.82 22.32
N GLY A 71 7.11 -12.57 21.46
CA GLY A 71 5.65 -12.51 21.32
C GLY A 71 5.16 -11.25 20.63
N ILE A 72 3.89 -10.90 20.89
CA ILE A 72 3.17 -9.87 20.14
C ILE A 72 3.91 -8.52 20.05
N ARG A 73 4.54 -8.05 21.13
CA ARG A 73 5.19 -6.74 21.15
C ARG A 73 6.41 -6.71 20.23
N GLU A 74 7.26 -7.72 20.29
CA GLU A 74 8.47 -7.80 19.48
C GLU A 74 8.14 -8.13 18.02
N GLU A 75 7.19 -9.04 17.78
CA GLU A 75 6.72 -9.31 16.41
C GLU A 75 6.07 -8.08 15.79
N SER A 76 5.26 -7.31 16.53
CA SER A 76 4.67 -6.05 16.07
C SER A 76 5.75 -5.04 15.70
N ARG A 77 6.76 -4.87 16.56
CA ARG A 77 7.88 -3.97 16.30
C ARG A 77 8.60 -4.37 15.03
N GLN A 78 8.96 -5.64 14.91
CA GLN A 78 9.68 -6.14 13.75
C GLN A 78 8.86 -6.04 12.46
N ALA A 79 7.56 -6.35 12.49
CA ALA A 79 6.69 -6.20 11.32
C ALA A 79 6.64 -4.74 10.84
N MET A 80 6.52 -3.78 11.77
CA MET A 80 6.51 -2.36 11.43
C MET A 80 7.89 -1.86 10.95
N GLU A 81 9.00 -2.38 11.50
CA GLU A 81 10.35 -2.11 10.98
C GLU A 81 10.53 -2.68 9.58
N ASN A 82 10.02 -3.87 9.29
CA ASN A 82 10.05 -4.47 7.97
C ASN A 82 9.28 -3.61 6.96
N ILE A 83 8.09 -3.11 7.32
CA ILE A 83 7.32 -2.15 6.50
C ILE A 83 8.15 -0.90 6.23
N ARG A 84 8.79 -0.31 7.25
CA ARG A 84 9.64 0.87 7.11
C ARG A 84 10.80 0.60 6.14
N ALA A 85 11.51 -0.51 6.32
CA ALA A 85 12.64 -0.88 5.47
C ALA A 85 12.22 -1.09 4.01
N THR A 86 11.04 -1.71 3.76
CA THR A 86 10.47 -1.85 2.43
C THR A 86 10.15 -0.48 1.82
N LEU A 87 9.49 0.41 2.55
CA LEU A 87 9.18 1.76 2.07
C LEU A 87 10.45 2.53 1.70
N GLU A 88 11.44 2.58 2.59
CA GLU A 88 12.71 3.27 2.37
C GLU A 88 13.49 2.70 1.18
N ALA A 89 13.45 1.40 0.98
CA ALA A 89 14.09 0.76 -0.18
C ALA A 89 13.51 1.21 -1.52
N HIS A 90 12.25 1.66 -1.52
CA HIS A 90 11.52 2.11 -2.69
C HIS A 90 11.25 3.62 -2.72
N GLY A 91 12.02 4.40 -1.92
CA GLY A 91 11.97 5.86 -1.91
C GLY A 91 10.77 6.47 -1.19
N LEU A 92 10.14 5.71 -0.28
CA LEU A 92 8.98 6.12 0.51
C LEU A 92 9.31 6.16 2.00
N ALA A 93 8.43 6.74 2.80
CA ALA A 93 8.54 6.84 4.25
C ALA A 93 7.25 6.34 4.94
N MET A 94 7.31 6.13 6.25
CA MET A 94 6.13 5.79 7.08
C MET A 94 5.02 6.84 6.97
N SER A 95 5.35 8.11 6.71
CA SER A 95 4.40 9.20 6.51
C SER A 95 3.58 9.10 5.22
N ASP A 96 4.01 8.26 4.27
CA ASP A 96 3.33 8.04 2.99
C ASP A 96 2.30 6.93 3.06
N LEU A 97 2.23 6.22 4.20
CA LEU A 97 1.20 5.21 4.44
C LEU A 97 -0.18 5.86 4.48
N ALA A 98 -1.05 5.44 3.57
CA ALA A 98 -2.43 5.87 3.47
C ALA A 98 -3.38 4.95 4.26
N ARG A 99 -3.13 3.64 4.23
CA ARG A 99 -3.96 2.64 4.88
C ARG A 99 -3.14 1.42 5.30
N CYS A 100 -3.52 0.81 6.44
CA CYS A 100 -3.04 -0.51 6.83
C CYS A 100 -4.19 -1.43 7.27
N THR A 101 -4.02 -2.73 7.04
CA THR A 101 -4.85 -3.79 7.60
C THR A 101 -3.99 -4.57 8.59
N VAL A 102 -4.52 -4.78 9.79
CA VAL A 102 -3.85 -5.52 10.85
C VAL A 102 -4.61 -6.81 11.14
N MET A 103 -3.93 -7.92 11.02
CA MET A 103 -4.45 -9.25 11.31
C MET A 103 -3.75 -9.76 12.57
N LEU A 104 -4.50 -10.15 13.57
CA LEU A 104 -4.00 -10.68 14.85
C LEU A 104 -4.41 -12.15 14.99
N ALA A 105 -3.48 -13.02 15.36
CA ALA A 105 -3.80 -14.42 15.67
C ALA A 105 -4.74 -14.51 16.88
N ASP A 106 -4.61 -13.57 17.83
CA ASP A 106 -5.53 -13.36 18.94
C ASP A 106 -5.91 -11.87 19.03
N ILE A 107 -7.17 -11.56 18.81
CA ILE A 107 -7.68 -10.18 18.89
C ILE A 107 -7.55 -9.58 20.31
N GLY A 108 -7.44 -10.40 21.34
CA GLY A 108 -7.16 -9.95 22.70
C GLY A 108 -5.81 -9.24 22.85
N GLU A 109 -4.88 -9.43 21.91
CA GLU A 109 -3.57 -8.75 21.89
C GLU A 109 -3.59 -7.36 21.23
N TRP A 110 -4.75 -6.88 20.80
CA TRP A 110 -4.94 -5.56 20.18
C TRP A 110 -4.26 -4.42 20.94
N THR A 111 -4.41 -4.35 22.25
CA THR A 111 -3.82 -3.28 23.06
C THR A 111 -2.30 -3.33 23.01
N ALA A 112 -1.71 -4.53 23.18
CA ALA A 112 -0.27 -4.71 23.13
C ALA A 112 0.32 -4.36 21.74
N PHE A 113 -0.39 -4.70 20.67
CA PHE A 113 -0.05 -4.26 19.31
C PHE A 113 -0.09 -2.74 19.20
N ASN A 114 -1.18 -2.09 19.64
CA ASN A 114 -1.35 -0.64 19.54
C ASN A 114 -0.26 0.14 20.28
N ASP A 115 0.17 -0.32 21.45
CA ASP A 115 1.25 0.31 22.22
C ASP A 115 2.54 0.42 21.37
N VAL A 116 2.81 -0.58 20.54
CA VAL A 116 3.96 -0.59 19.61
C VAL A 116 3.66 0.24 18.36
N TYR A 117 2.51 -0.02 17.71
CA TYR A 117 2.14 0.61 16.46
C TYR A 117 2.19 2.14 16.53
N THR A 118 1.68 2.73 17.61
CA THR A 118 1.64 4.18 17.77
C THR A 118 3.02 4.83 17.80
N THR A 119 4.06 4.11 18.19
CA THR A 119 5.44 4.64 18.23
C THR A 119 6.05 4.87 16.86
N PHE A 120 5.46 4.34 15.80
CA PHE A 120 5.94 4.47 14.42
C PHE A 120 5.44 5.73 13.71
N PHE A 121 4.54 6.49 14.33
CA PHE A 121 3.92 7.65 13.70
C PHE A 121 4.03 8.89 14.56
N VAL A 122 4.17 10.03 13.89
CA VAL A 122 4.19 11.35 14.52
C VAL A 122 2.98 12.15 14.00
N GLY A 123 2.04 12.44 14.87
CA GLY A 123 0.92 13.35 14.62
C GLY A 123 -0.24 12.81 13.77
N ARG A 124 0.00 11.92 12.80
CA ARG A 124 -1.04 11.36 11.93
C ARG A 124 -0.88 9.85 11.79
N TYR A 125 -2.01 9.16 11.71
CA TYR A 125 -2.05 7.71 11.48
C TYR A 125 -2.70 7.42 10.12
N PRO A 126 -2.25 6.36 9.40
CA PRO A 126 -2.99 5.87 8.23
C PRO A 126 -4.37 5.37 8.64
N ALA A 127 -5.32 5.36 7.69
CA ALA A 127 -6.57 4.66 7.88
C ALA A 127 -6.28 3.19 8.22
N ARG A 128 -7.06 2.58 9.14
CA ARG A 128 -6.75 1.22 9.60
C ARG A 128 -8.01 0.40 9.83
N SER A 129 -7.94 -0.87 9.42
CA SER A 129 -8.82 -1.94 9.91
C SER A 129 -7.99 -2.96 10.68
N ALA A 130 -8.60 -3.61 11.67
CA ALA A 130 -7.96 -4.74 12.35
C ALA A 130 -9.00 -5.78 12.75
N PHE A 131 -8.60 -7.06 12.72
CA PHE A 131 -9.45 -8.19 13.06
C PHE A 131 -8.62 -9.39 13.55
N GLY A 132 -9.29 -10.32 14.22
CA GLY A 132 -8.69 -11.60 14.59
C GLY A 132 -8.73 -12.57 13.39
N ALA A 133 -7.63 -13.27 13.15
CA ALA A 133 -7.50 -14.33 12.17
C ALA A 133 -7.45 -15.70 12.86
N LYS A 134 -7.83 -16.76 12.16
CA LYS A 134 -7.75 -18.13 12.69
C LYS A 134 -6.29 -18.64 12.81
N GLY A 135 -5.36 -17.99 12.11
CA GLY A 135 -3.93 -18.27 12.10
C GLY A 135 -3.26 -17.38 11.05
N LEU A 136 -1.96 -17.16 11.21
CA LEU A 136 -1.12 -16.36 10.33
C LEU A 136 0.07 -17.17 9.84
N ALA A 137 0.71 -16.70 8.76
CA ALA A 137 1.88 -17.33 8.19
C ALA A 137 2.97 -17.54 9.26
N LEU A 138 3.69 -18.67 9.20
CA LEU A 138 4.76 -19.03 10.11
C LEU A 138 4.34 -19.16 11.59
N GLY A 139 3.05 -19.10 11.90
CA GLY A 139 2.55 -19.04 13.27
C GLY A 139 2.73 -17.68 13.92
N ALA A 140 2.85 -16.61 13.13
CA ALA A 140 2.99 -15.24 13.61
C ALA A 140 1.78 -14.82 14.46
N ARG A 141 2.01 -13.91 15.40
CA ARG A 141 0.96 -13.31 16.23
C ARG A 141 0.30 -12.11 15.55
N VAL A 142 1.01 -11.47 14.64
CA VAL A 142 0.52 -10.32 13.90
C VAL A 142 1.04 -10.33 12.47
N GLU A 143 0.19 -9.87 11.56
CA GLU A 143 0.55 -9.53 10.19
C GLU A 143 -0.03 -8.16 9.86
N VAL A 144 0.73 -7.33 9.16
CA VAL A 144 0.31 -5.98 8.75
C VAL A 144 0.57 -5.81 7.27
N GLU A 145 -0.46 -5.52 6.49
CA GLU A 145 -0.34 -5.06 5.11
C GLU A 145 -0.65 -3.56 5.02
N CYS A 146 0.00 -2.85 4.13
CA CYS A 146 -0.24 -1.42 3.98
C CYS A 146 -0.30 -0.98 2.52
N ILE A 147 -0.94 0.16 2.30
CA ILE A 147 -0.96 0.90 1.04
C ILE A 147 -0.30 2.24 1.31
N ALA A 148 0.68 2.60 0.49
CA ALA A 148 1.33 3.90 0.50
C ALA A 148 0.95 4.70 -0.75
N ALA A 149 0.95 6.03 -0.64
CA ALA A 149 0.80 6.94 -1.76
C ALA A 149 2.09 7.77 -1.87
N ALA A 150 2.80 7.62 -3.00
CA ALA A 150 3.94 8.48 -3.31
C ALA A 150 3.43 9.93 -3.39
N ARG A 151 4.18 10.86 -2.81
CA ARG A 151 3.92 12.31 -2.92
C ARG A 151 4.98 12.89 -3.84
N ASP A 152 4.55 13.74 -4.75
CA ASP A 152 5.43 14.55 -5.57
C ASP A 152 6.33 15.47 -4.71
#